data_8aea86fe35bbbb72ba446724ac308930
#
_entry.id   8aea86fe35bbbb72ba446724ac308930
#
_cell.length_a   1.000
_cell.length_b   1.000
_cell.length_c   1.000
_cell.angle_alpha   90.00
_cell.angle_beta   90.00
_cell.angle_gamma   90.00
#
_symmetry.space_group_name_H-M   'P 1'
#
loop_
_entity.id
_entity.type
_entity.pdbx_description
1 polymer ?
#
loop_
_entity_poly.entity_id
_entity_poly.type
_entity_poly.pdbx_seq_one_letter_code
_entity_poly.pdbx_strand_id
1 'polypeptide(L)'
;MAPNLDGFFKQVDISADHFIERLKKAVAIPSISAEDARRPDVIRMGHWLAAELKSLGAEAELRELGKQPHKEHLELPPVVLARYGNDKNKRTILVYGHYDVQPAELSDGWATEPFDLTVDEKGRMFGRGSTDDKGPVLGWLNAIEAHQKAGVDFPVNLLMCFEGMEEYGSEGLDDLIKAEAKKYFADADAVCISDNYWLGTEKPCLTYGLRGCNYYSVEISGPGADLHSGVFGGTAQEPMTDLVRVLGSLVDTDGKIQIPGIMEQVAPVTADEESLYDGIAFTMDNIYESLGSKTTIFEDKKPTLMARWRYPSLSIHGVEGAFSAPGAKTVIPAKVIGKFSIRTVPDMDVDTTNAAVEKYVKEEFAKLKSKNTLSVYPQHTGKWWVASPKHWNFSAAAKAVERVWGVQPDFTREGGR
;
A
#
# COMPACT_ATOMS: atom_id res chain seq x y z
N MET A 1 -0.20 -35.32 -15.15
CA MET A 1 0.01 -34.44 -16.31
C MET A 1 -0.49 -33.06 -15.94
N ALA A 2 0.20 -32.00 -16.34
CA ALA A 2 -0.36 -30.66 -16.15
C ALA A 2 -1.66 -30.55 -16.97
N PRO A 3 -2.71 -29.88 -16.48
CA PRO A 3 -3.95 -29.73 -17.23
C PRO A 3 -3.67 -28.97 -18.55
N ASN A 4 -4.36 -29.41 -19.61
CA ASN A 4 -4.35 -28.66 -20.85
C ASN A 4 -5.21 -27.39 -20.67
N LEU A 5 -4.58 -26.22 -20.65
CA LEU A 5 -5.21 -24.92 -20.50
C LEU A 5 -5.47 -24.18 -21.82
N ASP A 6 -5.26 -24.82 -22.97
CA ASP A 6 -5.44 -24.16 -24.29
C ASP A 6 -6.87 -23.65 -24.48
N GLY A 7 -7.87 -24.46 -24.05
CA GLY A 7 -9.27 -24.07 -24.04
C GLY A 7 -9.55 -22.85 -23.15
N PHE A 8 -8.92 -22.80 -21.99
CA PHE A 8 -9.01 -21.66 -21.06
C PHE A 8 -8.41 -20.38 -21.68
N PHE A 9 -7.20 -20.42 -22.19
CA PHE A 9 -6.55 -19.23 -22.80
C PHE A 9 -7.37 -18.74 -24.00
N LYS A 10 -7.82 -19.65 -24.88
CA LYS A 10 -8.71 -19.29 -25.98
C LYS A 10 -10.02 -18.62 -25.50
N GLN A 11 -10.58 -19.09 -24.39
CA GLN A 11 -11.79 -18.49 -23.83
C GLN A 11 -11.54 -17.11 -23.22
N VAL A 12 -10.37 -16.86 -22.63
CA VAL A 12 -9.95 -15.54 -22.16
C VAL A 12 -9.95 -14.56 -23.35
N ASP A 13 -9.29 -14.92 -24.45
CA ASP A 13 -9.22 -14.09 -25.66
C ASP A 13 -10.62 -13.78 -26.24
N ILE A 14 -11.48 -14.80 -26.35
CA ILE A 14 -12.88 -14.64 -26.85
C ILE A 14 -13.70 -13.72 -25.95
N SER A 15 -13.44 -13.72 -24.65
CA SER A 15 -14.21 -12.94 -23.65
C SER A 15 -13.62 -11.57 -23.37
N ALA A 16 -12.55 -11.14 -24.04
CA ALA A 16 -11.83 -9.91 -23.73
C ALA A 16 -12.73 -8.67 -23.64
N ASP A 17 -13.59 -8.45 -24.64
CA ASP A 17 -14.53 -7.32 -24.66
C ASP A 17 -15.51 -7.36 -23.48
N HIS A 18 -16.01 -8.56 -23.15
CA HIS A 18 -16.89 -8.75 -22.00
C HIS A 18 -16.17 -8.44 -20.68
N PHE A 19 -14.92 -8.84 -20.53
CA PHE A 19 -14.11 -8.57 -19.36
C PHE A 19 -13.75 -7.07 -19.21
N ILE A 20 -13.47 -6.41 -20.34
CA ILE A 20 -13.28 -4.94 -20.37
C ILE A 20 -14.57 -4.22 -19.96
N GLU A 21 -15.72 -4.66 -20.46
CA GLU A 21 -17.01 -4.06 -20.10
C GLU A 21 -17.35 -4.27 -18.60
N ARG A 22 -16.98 -5.42 -18.00
CA ARG A 22 -17.08 -5.64 -16.55
C ARG A 22 -16.23 -4.63 -15.78
N LEU A 23 -14.97 -4.42 -16.19
CA LEU A 23 -14.09 -3.45 -15.56
C LEU A 23 -14.64 -2.02 -15.71
N LYS A 24 -15.16 -1.67 -16.87
CA LYS A 24 -15.79 -0.37 -17.12
C LYS A 24 -16.93 -0.09 -16.15
N LYS A 25 -17.81 -1.07 -15.91
CA LYS A 25 -18.89 -0.97 -14.92
C LYS A 25 -18.36 -0.76 -13.49
N ALA A 26 -17.30 -1.44 -13.12
CA ALA A 26 -16.69 -1.29 -11.79
C ALA A 26 -16.03 0.08 -11.64
N VAL A 27 -15.27 0.55 -12.63
CA VAL A 27 -14.62 1.87 -12.64
C VAL A 27 -15.66 2.99 -12.54
N ALA A 28 -16.81 2.85 -13.20
CA ALA A 28 -17.91 3.83 -13.17
C ALA A 28 -18.56 4.00 -11.78
N ILE A 29 -18.24 3.15 -10.80
CA ILE A 29 -18.64 3.33 -9.41
C ILE A 29 -17.51 4.06 -8.67
N PRO A 30 -17.64 5.36 -8.33
CA PRO A 30 -16.57 6.13 -7.69
C PRO A 30 -16.49 5.80 -6.20
N SER A 31 -15.97 4.60 -5.88
CA SER A 31 -15.86 4.05 -4.53
C SER A 31 -14.69 4.65 -3.73
N ILE A 32 -14.68 5.98 -3.60
CA ILE A 32 -13.63 6.73 -2.90
C ILE A 32 -13.84 6.61 -1.39
N SER A 33 -12.98 5.87 -0.70
CA SER A 33 -13.10 5.60 0.74
C SER A 33 -12.77 6.81 1.62
N ALA A 34 -11.89 7.70 1.16
CA ALA A 34 -11.46 8.90 1.89
C ALA A 34 -12.56 9.97 2.02
N GLU A 35 -13.57 9.94 1.17
CA GLU A 35 -14.63 10.96 1.11
C GLU A 35 -15.94 10.47 1.75
N ASP A 36 -16.38 11.15 2.83
CA ASP A 36 -17.61 10.80 3.54
C ASP A 36 -18.83 10.79 2.61
N ALA A 37 -18.91 11.74 1.66
CA ALA A 37 -19.99 11.83 0.68
C ALA A 37 -20.02 10.65 -0.31
N ARG A 38 -18.91 9.95 -0.51
CA ARG A 38 -18.76 8.79 -1.38
C ARG A 38 -18.98 7.45 -0.68
N ARG A 39 -19.20 7.45 0.63
CA ARG A 39 -19.46 6.22 1.38
C ARG A 39 -20.57 5.34 0.77
N PRO A 40 -21.71 5.89 0.31
CA PRO A 40 -22.74 5.09 -0.39
C PRO A 40 -22.22 4.40 -1.65
N ASP A 41 -21.29 5.03 -2.39
CA ASP A 41 -20.69 4.45 -3.58
C ASP A 41 -19.74 3.30 -3.24
N VAL A 42 -18.97 3.42 -2.15
CA VAL A 42 -18.11 2.32 -1.66
C VAL A 42 -18.95 1.11 -1.26
N ILE A 43 -20.02 1.33 -0.49
CA ILE A 43 -20.97 0.27 -0.09
C ILE A 43 -21.61 -0.36 -1.34
N ARG A 44 -22.04 0.45 -2.29
CA ARG A 44 -22.62 -0.03 -3.57
C ARG A 44 -21.65 -0.90 -4.36
N MET A 45 -20.36 -0.55 -4.37
CA MET A 45 -19.33 -1.33 -5.04
C MET A 45 -19.18 -2.72 -4.41
N GLY A 46 -19.17 -2.83 -3.07
CA GLY A 46 -19.16 -4.11 -2.36
C GLY A 46 -20.37 -4.98 -2.68
N HIS A 47 -21.56 -4.40 -2.72
CA HIS A 47 -22.79 -5.11 -3.13
C HIS A 47 -22.73 -5.58 -4.58
N TRP A 48 -22.24 -4.74 -5.49
CA TRP A 48 -22.08 -5.09 -6.90
C TRP A 48 -21.10 -6.26 -7.07
N LEU A 49 -19.95 -6.21 -6.40
CA LEU A 49 -18.94 -7.27 -6.44
C LEU A 49 -19.48 -8.60 -5.91
N ALA A 50 -20.22 -8.57 -4.79
CA ALA A 50 -20.85 -9.76 -4.24
C ALA A 50 -21.89 -10.37 -5.21
N ALA A 51 -22.63 -9.54 -5.93
CA ALA A 51 -23.59 -9.99 -6.94
C ALA A 51 -22.89 -10.63 -8.15
N GLU A 52 -21.81 -10.04 -8.66
CA GLU A 52 -20.99 -10.62 -9.73
C GLU A 52 -20.44 -12.00 -9.33
N LEU A 53 -19.89 -12.14 -8.12
CA LEU A 53 -19.39 -13.43 -7.59
C LEU A 53 -20.49 -14.47 -7.51
N LYS A 54 -21.68 -14.12 -7.00
CA LYS A 54 -22.84 -15.03 -6.95
C LYS A 54 -23.27 -15.48 -8.34
N SER A 55 -23.24 -14.58 -9.33
CA SER A 55 -23.60 -14.91 -10.72
C SER A 55 -22.67 -15.98 -11.34
N LEU A 56 -21.43 -16.06 -10.84
CA LEU A 56 -20.44 -17.07 -11.22
C LEU A 56 -20.50 -18.35 -10.35
N GLY A 57 -21.50 -18.47 -9.48
CA GLY A 57 -21.67 -19.63 -8.62
C GLY A 57 -20.80 -19.67 -7.37
N ALA A 58 -20.17 -18.55 -7.00
CA ALA A 58 -19.51 -18.44 -5.71
C ALA A 58 -20.53 -18.21 -4.58
N GLU A 59 -20.26 -18.79 -3.42
CA GLU A 59 -20.96 -18.48 -2.18
C GLU A 59 -20.40 -17.17 -1.65
N ALA A 60 -21.10 -16.04 -1.85
CA ALA A 60 -20.65 -14.73 -1.41
C ALA A 60 -21.57 -14.12 -0.36
N GLU A 61 -20.98 -13.54 0.68
CA GLU A 61 -21.67 -12.82 1.75
C GLU A 61 -21.00 -11.49 2.04
N LEU A 62 -21.77 -10.56 2.59
CA LEU A 62 -21.28 -9.26 3.05
C LEU A 62 -21.12 -9.32 4.58
N ARG A 63 -19.95 -8.96 5.06
CA ARG A 63 -19.64 -8.86 6.48
C ARG A 63 -19.58 -7.41 6.88
N GLU A 64 -20.60 -6.98 7.62
CA GLU A 64 -20.67 -5.63 8.17
C GLU A 64 -19.60 -5.45 9.25
N LEU A 65 -18.89 -4.33 9.18
CA LEU A 65 -17.82 -3.97 10.12
C LEU A 65 -18.27 -2.97 11.19
N GLY A 66 -19.52 -2.48 11.12
CA GLY A 66 -20.07 -1.50 12.03
C GLY A 66 -19.70 -0.07 11.70
N LYS A 67 -19.63 0.78 12.73
CA LYS A 67 -19.36 2.21 12.58
C LYS A 67 -17.88 2.50 12.39
N GLN A 68 -17.59 3.52 11.58
CA GLN A 68 -16.22 3.97 11.39
C GLN A 68 -15.72 4.66 12.68
N PRO A 69 -14.52 4.27 13.21
CA PRO A 69 -13.93 4.94 14.36
C PRO A 69 -13.79 6.45 14.13
N HIS A 70 -14.13 7.24 15.15
CA HIS A 70 -14.11 8.72 15.11
C HIS A 70 -15.06 9.39 14.10
N LYS A 71 -15.87 8.61 13.37
CA LYS A 71 -16.91 9.05 12.42
C LYS A 71 -18.17 8.21 12.59
N GLU A 72 -18.73 8.14 13.80
CA GLU A 72 -19.86 7.25 14.16
C GLU A 72 -21.13 7.46 13.33
N HIS A 73 -21.22 8.55 12.57
CA HIS A 73 -22.32 8.79 11.63
C HIS A 73 -22.17 7.99 10.32
N LEU A 74 -20.99 7.39 10.06
CA LEU A 74 -20.71 6.57 8.89
C LEU A 74 -20.63 5.08 9.25
N GLU A 75 -21.27 4.23 8.44
CA GLU A 75 -20.99 2.79 8.45
C GLU A 75 -19.68 2.52 7.70
N LEU A 76 -18.89 1.57 8.18
CA LEU A 76 -17.79 1.02 7.40
C LEU A 76 -18.37 0.24 6.20
N PRO A 77 -17.71 0.28 5.02
CA PRO A 77 -18.10 -0.58 3.91
C PRO A 77 -17.97 -2.06 4.28
N PRO A 78 -18.88 -2.93 3.83
CA PRO A 78 -18.83 -4.34 4.18
C PRO A 78 -17.66 -5.04 3.51
N VAL A 79 -17.03 -6.00 4.18
CA VAL A 79 -16.09 -6.92 3.54
C VAL A 79 -16.87 -7.99 2.77
N VAL A 80 -16.50 -8.21 1.51
CA VAL A 80 -17.03 -9.30 0.69
C VAL A 80 -16.22 -10.55 0.95
N LEU A 81 -16.80 -11.54 1.64
CA LEU A 81 -16.25 -12.88 1.78
C LEU A 81 -16.91 -13.81 0.77
N ALA A 82 -16.12 -14.52 -0.02
CA ALA A 82 -16.69 -15.47 -0.99
C ALA A 82 -15.87 -16.74 -1.12
N ARG A 83 -16.56 -17.85 -1.37
CA ARG A 83 -15.95 -19.17 -1.59
C ARG A 83 -16.35 -19.69 -2.97
N TYR A 84 -15.37 -20.19 -3.73
CA TYR A 84 -15.60 -20.89 -4.97
C TYR A 84 -14.88 -22.26 -4.94
N GLY A 85 -15.65 -23.34 -4.99
CA GLY A 85 -15.16 -24.71 -4.83
C GLY A 85 -14.95 -25.11 -3.35
N ASN A 86 -15.06 -26.42 -3.10
CA ASN A 86 -14.87 -27.03 -1.78
C ASN A 86 -14.31 -28.47 -1.87
N ASP A 87 -13.58 -28.77 -2.96
CA ASP A 87 -12.98 -30.09 -3.18
C ASP A 87 -11.82 -30.29 -2.20
N LYS A 88 -11.94 -31.29 -1.31
CA LYS A 88 -10.94 -31.62 -0.30
C LYS A 88 -9.59 -32.09 -0.86
N ASN A 89 -9.54 -32.44 -2.14
CA ASN A 89 -8.32 -32.88 -2.82
C ASN A 89 -7.59 -31.69 -3.49
N LYS A 90 -8.19 -30.50 -3.51
CA LYS A 90 -7.59 -29.29 -4.06
C LYS A 90 -7.05 -28.41 -2.95
N ARG A 91 -5.97 -27.70 -3.25
CA ARG A 91 -5.48 -26.61 -2.37
C ARG A 91 -6.49 -25.49 -2.33
N THR A 92 -6.50 -24.77 -1.22
CA THR A 92 -7.34 -23.59 -1.03
C THR A 92 -6.46 -22.35 -1.03
N ILE A 93 -6.71 -21.45 -1.97
CA ILE A 93 -6.00 -20.18 -2.08
C ILE A 93 -6.90 -19.07 -1.57
N LEU A 94 -6.41 -18.30 -0.60
CA LEU A 94 -7.03 -17.06 -0.17
C LEU A 94 -6.59 -15.94 -1.11
N VAL A 95 -7.56 -15.32 -1.76
CA VAL A 95 -7.38 -14.11 -2.56
C VAL A 95 -7.79 -12.91 -1.73
N TYR A 96 -6.88 -11.96 -1.57
CA TYR A 96 -7.18 -10.66 -0.98
C TYR A 96 -7.05 -9.57 -2.03
N GLY A 97 -7.90 -8.57 -1.95
CA GLY A 97 -7.87 -7.34 -2.73
C GLY A 97 -8.86 -6.32 -2.17
N HIS A 98 -8.93 -5.16 -2.79
CA HIS A 98 -9.84 -4.11 -2.36
C HIS A 98 -10.65 -3.53 -3.51
N TYR A 99 -11.78 -2.90 -3.19
CA TYR A 99 -12.70 -2.34 -4.16
C TYR A 99 -12.93 -0.84 -3.99
N ASP A 100 -12.32 -0.22 -2.97
CA ASP A 100 -12.24 1.23 -2.85
C ASP A 100 -11.08 1.80 -3.68
N VAL A 101 -11.04 3.11 -3.81
CA VAL A 101 -10.06 3.82 -4.63
C VAL A 101 -9.72 5.17 -4.01
N GLN A 102 -8.54 5.71 -4.36
CA GLN A 102 -8.15 7.08 -4.07
C GLN A 102 -9.01 8.10 -4.84
N PRO A 103 -9.17 9.33 -4.33
CA PRO A 103 -9.75 10.43 -5.08
C PRO A 103 -9.06 10.63 -6.44
N ALA A 104 -9.81 11.10 -7.42
CA ALA A 104 -9.27 11.46 -8.72
C ALA A 104 -10.17 12.47 -9.43
N GLU A 105 -9.57 13.54 -9.97
CA GLU A 105 -10.22 14.57 -10.76
C GLU A 105 -9.36 14.92 -11.99
N LEU A 106 -9.95 15.50 -13.04
CA LEU A 106 -9.21 15.99 -14.21
C LEU A 106 -8.11 16.99 -13.84
N SER A 107 -8.31 17.77 -12.78
CA SER A 107 -7.33 18.70 -12.23
C SER A 107 -6.06 18.03 -11.71
N ASP A 108 -6.09 16.73 -11.42
CA ASP A 108 -4.92 15.96 -11.00
C ASP A 108 -4.01 15.53 -12.18
N GLY A 109 -4.35 15.97 -13.40
CA GLY A 109 -3.58 15.68 -14.61
C GLY A 109 -4.07 14.48 -15.40
N TRP A 110 -5.27 13.97 -15.13
CA TRP A 110 -5.89 12.93 -15.94
C TRP A 110 -6.22 13.45 -17.34
N ALA A 111 -5.92 12.65 -18.38
CA ALA A 111 -6.23 12.98 -19.76
C ALA A 111 -7.71 12.73 -20.11
N THR A 112 -8.41 11.91 -19.36
CA THR A 112 -9.82 11.52 -19.52
C THR A 112 -10.50 11.48 -18.16
N GLU A 113 -11.84 11.46 -18.12
CA GLU A 113 -12.60 11.35 -16.88
C GLU A 113 -12.18 10.09 -16.09
N PRO A 114 -11.69 10.23 -14.82
CA PRO A 114 -11.11 9.10 -14.08
C PRO A 114 -12.05 7.93 -13.86
N PHE A 115 -13.36 8.18 -13.79
CA PHE A 115 -14.40 7.16 -13.56
C PHE A 115 -15.14 6.74 -14.83
N ASP A 116 -14.61 7.10 -16.02
CA ASP A 116 -15.04 6.58 -17.32
C ASP A 116 -13.86 5.85 -18.00
N LEU A 117 -13.85 4.53 -17.88
CA LEU A 117 -12.75 3.71 -18.40
C LEU A 117 -12.58 3.90 -19.91
N THR A 118 -11.43 4.36 -20.33
CA THR A 118 -11.06 4.51 -21.74
C THR A 118 -10.02 3.49 -22.16
N VAL A 119 -10.08 3.06 -23.41
CA VAL A 119 -9.09 2.16 -24.03
C VAL A 119 -8.44 2.87 -25.20
N ASP A 120 -7.11 2.98 -25.19
CA ASP A 120 -6.40 3.62 -26.29
C ASP A 120 -6.14 2.67 -27.48
N GLU A 121 -5.56 3.20 -28.55
CA GLU A 121 -5.23 2.45 -29.77
C GLU A 121 -4.23 1.29 -29.54
N LYS A 122 -3.51 1.31 -28.43
CA LYS A 122 -2.56 0.26 -28.01
C LYS A 122 -3.20 -0.77 -27.07
N GLY A 123 -4.51 -0.65 -26.80
CA GLY A 123 -5.23 -1.52 -25.87
C GLY A 123 -4.96 -1.22 -24.39
N ARG A 124 -4.32 -0.08 -24.05
CA ARG A 124 -4.12 0.31 -22.66
C ARG A 124 -5.39 0.90 -22.09
N MET A 125 -5.75 0.48 -20.89
CA MET A 125 -6.96 0.90 -20.19
C MET A 125 -6.64 1.95 -19.13
N PHE A 126 -7.33 3.09 -19.19
CA PHE A 126 -7.17 4.21 -18.27
C PHE A 126 -8.45 4.45 -17.50
N GLY A 127 -8.37 4.44 -16.18
CA GLY A 127 -9.47 4.72 -15.27
C GLY A 127 -9.03 4.52 -13.81
N ARG A 128 -9.58 5.29 -12.88
CA ARG A 128 -9.27 5.14 -11.45
C ARG A 128 -9.73 3.76 -10.96
N GLY A 129 -8.82 2.98 -10.38
CA GLY A 129 -9.07 1.61 -9.94
C GLY A 129 -8.87 0.55 -11.03
N SER A 130 -8.52 0.92 -12.27
CA SER A 130 -8.27 -0.08 -13.34
C SER A 130 -7.09 -1.00 -13.04
N THR A 131 -6.13 -0.53 -12.27
CA THR A 131 -4.95 -1.29 -11.84
C THR A 131 -4.95 -1.53 -10.33
N ASP A 132 -5.46 -0.58 -9.54
CA ASP A 132 -5.40 -0.52 -8.09
C ASP A 132 -6.81 -0.30 -7.53
N ASP A 133 -7.56 -1.35 -7.13
CA ASP A 133 -7.29 -2.79 -7.28
C ASP A 133 -8.48 -3.51 -7.96
N LYS A 134 -9.48 -2.74 -8.50
CA LYS A 134 -10.67 -3.31 -9.16
C LYS A 134 -10.33 -4.24 -10.32
N GLY A 135 -9.33 -3.85 -11.14
CA GLY A 135 -8.88 -4.67 -12.27
C GLY A 135 -8.38 -6.04 -11.83
N PRO A 136 -7.39 -6.12 -10.95
CA PRO A 136 -6.89 -7.39 -10.40
C PRO A 136 -7.95 -8.22 -9.68
N VAL A 137 -8.81 -7.60 -8.86
CA VAL A 137 -9.97 -8.28 -8.24
C VAL A 137 -10.86 -8.92 -9.31
N LEU A 138 -11.23 -8.18 -10.35
CA LEU A 138 -12.06 -8.71 -11.44
C LEU A 138 -11.33 -9.73 -12.30
N GLY A 139 -10.00 -9.71 -12.34
CA GLY A 139 -9.18 -10.75 -12.96
C GLY A 139 -9.48 -12.14 -12.43
N TRP A 140 -9.73 -12.28 -11.13
CA TRP A 140 -10.14 -13.54 -10.51
C TRP A 140 -11.53 -13.99 -10.96
N LEU A 141 -12.49 -13.07 -11.06
CA LEU A 141 -13.83 -13.35 -11.58
C LEU A 141 -13.77 -13.80 -13.05
N ASN A 142 -12.96 -13.11 -13.84
CA ASN A 142 -12.74 -13.43 -15.24
C ASN A 142 -12.09 -14.82 -15.41
N ALA A 143 -11.16 -15.19 -14.54
CA ALA A 143 -10.56 -16.51 -14.53
C ALA A 143 -11.59 -17.61 -14.20
N ILE A 144 -12.46 -17.41 -13.21
CA ILE A 144 -13.54 -18.34 -12.90
C ILE A 144 -14.46 -18.52 -14.12
N GLU A 145 -14.91 -17.42 -14.71
CA GLU A 145 -15.83 -17.45 -15.86
C GLU A 145 -15.20 -18.13 -17.09
N ALA A 146 -13.93 -17.83 -17.37
CA ALA A 146 -13.21 -18.43 -18.50
C ALA A 146 -13.04 -19.95 -18.31
N HIS A 147 -12.76 -20.42 -17.10
CA HIS A 147 -12.73 -21.85 -16.79
C HIS A 147 -14.09 -22.52 -17.02
N GLN A 148 -15.16 -21.91 -16.53
CA GLN A 148 -16.53 -22.42 -16.71
C GLN A 148 -16.90 -22.52 -18.18
N LYS A 149 -16.68 -21.45 -18.96
CA LYS A 149 -17.01 -21.42 -20.40
C LYS A 149 -16.14 -22.37 -21.23
N ALA A 150 -14.90 -22.59 -20.82
CA ALA A 150 -14.02 -23.56 -21.46
C ALA A 150 -14.33 -25.02 -21.07
N GLY A 151 -15.15 -25.25 -20.05
CA GLY A 151 -15.38 -26.58 -19.50
C GLY A 151 -14.11 -27.19 -18.87
N VAL A 152 -13.18 -26.35 -18.40
CA VAL A 152 -11.94 -26.75 -17.74
C VAL A 152 -12.11 -26.61 -16.23
N ASP A 153 -11.85 -27.68 -15.50
CA ASP A 153 -11.97 -27.67 -14.04
C ASP A 153 -11.05 -26.61 -13.41
N PHE A 154 -11.59 -25.86 -12.44
CA PHE A 154 -10.79 -24.84 -11.72
C PHE A 154 -9.82 -25.57 -10.78
N PRO A 155 -8.51 -25.30 -10.85
CA PRO A 155 -7.50 -26.19 -10.26
C PRO A 155 -7.40 -26.12 -8.74
N VAL A 156 -8.00 -25.11 -8.11
CA VAL A 156 -7.94 -24.85 -6.65
C VAL A 156 -9.31 -24.47 -6.12
N ASN A 157 -9.49 -24.55 -4.81
CA ASN A 157 -10.57 -23.82 -4.16
C ASN A 157 -10.13 -22.38 -3.93
N LEU A 158 -11.05 -21.43 -4.00
CA LEU A 158 -10.81 -20.04 -3.67
C LEU A 158 -11.57 -19.63 -2.40
N LEU A 159 -10.87 -19.01 -1.48
CA LEU A 159 -11.41 -18.11 -0.49
C LEU A 159 -11.12 -16.68 -0.96
N MET A 160 -12.07 -15.80 -0.91
CA MET A 160 -11.90 -14.43 -1.37
C MET A 160 -12.29 -13.47 -0.26
N CYS A 161 -11.46 -12.47 -0.01
CA CYS A 161 -11.66 -11.43 0.99
C CYS A 161 -11.38 -10.09 0.31
N PHE A 162 -12.46 -9.34 0.01
CA PHE A 162 -12.34 -8.04 -0.65
C PHE A 162 -12.91 -6.96 0.26
N GLU A 163 -12.10 -5.93 0.56
CA GLU A 163 -12.45 -4.84 1.44
C GLU A 163 -12.70 -3.51 0.72
N GLY A 164 -13.22 -2.52 1.43
CA GLY A 164 -13.55 -1.22 0.88
C GLY A 164 -12.97 -0.03 1.64
N MET A 165 -11.89 -0.21 2.41
CA MET A 165 -11.20 0.84 3.17
C MET A 165 -9.67 0.72 3.07
N GLU A 166 -9.11 -0.04 2.13
CA GLU A 166 -7.67 -0.22 2.00
C GLU A 166 -6.95 1.13 1.84
N GLU A 167 -7.45 1.95 0.96
CA GLU A 167 -6.93 3.28 0.64
C GLU A 167 -7.09 4.31 1.78
N TYR A 168 -7.75 3.90 2.86
CA TYR A 168 -7.96 4.70 4.07
C TYR A 168 -7.57 3.94 5.35
N GLY A 169 -6.69 2.93 5.24
CA GLY A 169 -6.09 2.23 6.36
C GLY A 169 -6.82 0.99 6.86
N SER A 170 -7.69 0.38 6.05
CA SER A 170 -8.36 -0.91 6.32
C SER A 170 -9.10 -0.97 7.66
N GLU A 171 -9.75 0.13 8.06
CA GLU A 171 -10.45 0.21 9.35
C GLU A 171 -11.49 -0.92 9.50
N GLY A 172 -11.39 -1.69 10.60
CA GLY A 172 -12.27 -2.81 10.94
C GLY A 172 -11.87 -4.17 10.33
N LEU A 173 -11.00 -4.23 9.32
CA LEU A 173 -10.58 -5.48 8.69
C LEU A 173 -9.78 -6.38 9.64
N ASP A 174 -8.85 -5.80 10.42
CA ASP A 174 -7.99 -6.55 11.35
C ASP A 174 -8.82 -7.34 12.38
N ASP A 175 -9.88 -6.74 12.91
CA ASP A 175 -10.79 -7.38 13.85
C ASP A 175 -11.59 -8.52 13.19
N LEU A 176 -12.06 -8.32 11.96
CA LEU A 176 -12.72 -9.36 11.19
C LEU A 176 -11.77 -10.54 10.93
N ILE A 177 -10.55 -10.28 10.48
CA ILE A 177 -9.54 -11.32 10.22
C ILE A 177 -9.26 -12.12 11.49
N LYS A 178 -9.07 -11.48 12.64
CA LYS A 178 -8.87 -12.15 13.93
C LYS A 178 -10.06 -13.01 14.32
N ALA A 179 -11.29 -12.51 14.14
CA ALA A 179 -12.51 -13.24 14.47
C ALA A 179 -12.74 -14.47 13.57
N GLU A 180 -12.34 -14.39 12.33
CA GLU A 180 -12.54 -15.44 11.32
C GLU A 180 -11.29 -16.32 11.06
N ALA A 181 -10.16 -16.03 11.71
CA ALA A 181 -8.89 -16.73 11.48
C ALA A 181 -8.98 -18.25 11.64
N LYS A 182 -9.80 -18.74 12.61
CA LYS A 182 -10.01 -20.17 12.89
C LYS A 182 -11.32 -20.72 12.29
N LYS A 183 -11.99 -19.94 11.45
CA LYS A 183 -13.27 -20.29 10.81
C LYS A 183 -13.13 -20.16 9.30
N TYR A 184 -13.51 -19.01 8.74
CA TYR A 184 -13.51 -18.77 7.30
C TYR A 184 -12.11 -18.91 6.67
N PHE A 185 -11.06 -18.41 7.33
CA PHE A 185 -9.69 -18.42 6.84
C PHE A 185 -8.89 -19.68 7.21
N ALA A 186 -9.47 -20.60 8.02
CA ALA A 186 -8.74 -21.74 8.57
C ALA A 186 -8.20 -22.72 7.52
N ASP A 187 -8.88 -22.81 6.37
CA ASP A 187 -8.56 -23.78 5.32
C ASP A 187 -7.57 -23.25 4.27
N ALA A 188 -7.09 -22.01 4.41
CA ALA A 188 -6.20 -21.41 3.43
C ALA A 188 -4.80 -22.04 3.45
N ASP A 189 -4.37 -22.63 2.34
CA ASP A 189 -3.01 -23.16 2.15
C ASP A 189 -1.99 -22.06 1.80
N ALA A 190 -2.43 -21.02 1.10
CA ALA A 190 -1.63 -19.88 0.72
C ALA A 190 -2.49 -18.64 0.45
N VAL A 191 -1.86 -17.47 0.45
CA VAL A 191 -2.49 -16.20 0.11
C VAL A 191 -1.94 -15.71 -1.23
N CYS A 192 -2.81 -15.17 -2.07
CA CYS A 192 -2.45 -14.48 -3.30
C CYS A 192 -3.06 -13.07 -3.29
N ILE A 193 -2.20 -12.07 -3.44
CA ILE A 193 -2.55 -10.66 -3.53
C ILE A 193 -2.05 -10.16 -4.88
N SER A 194 -2.91 -9.51 -5.66
CA SER A 194 -2.58 -8.99 -6.99
C SER A 194 -2.52 -7.46 -7.02
N ASP A 195 -2.42 -6.83 -5.86
CA ASP A 195 -2.38 -5.39 -5.65
C ASP A 195 -0.94 -4.88 -5.61
N ASN A 196 -0.21 -5.02 -6.72
CA ASN A 196 1.14 -4.51 -6.83
C ASN A 196 1.55 -4.25 -8.28
N TYR A 197 2.47 -3.28 -8.48
CA TYR A 197 3.04 -2.96 -9.78
C TYR A 197 4.32 -3.75 -10.03
N TRP A 198 4.61 -4.04 -11.31
CA TRP A 198 5.94 -4.46 -11.68
C TRP A 198 6.93 -3.31 -11.49
N LEU A 199 8.17 -3.65 -11.26
CA LEU A 199 9.22 -2.65 -11.08
C LEU A 199 9.45 -1.79 -12.34
N GLY A 200 9.19 -2.37 -13.49
CA GLY A 200 9.21 -1.74 -14.81
C GLY A 200 8.02 -2.19 -15.64
N THR A 201 8.06 -1.96 -16.95
CA THR A 201 6.98 -2.28 -17.89
C THR A 201 7.23 -3.53 -18.73
N GLU A 202 8.43 -4.11 -18.67
CA GLU A 202 8.86 -5.18 -19.59
C GLU A 202 8.88 -6.56 -18.94
N LYS A 203 9.21 -6.64 -17.66
CA LYS A 203 9.40 -7.91 -16.98
C LYS A 203 8.48 -8.01 -15.76
N PRO A 204 7.66 -9.09 -15.67
CA PRO A 204 6.82 -9.34 -14.50
C PRO A 204 7.63 -9.49 -13.22
N CYS A 205 7.02 -9.09 -12.10
CA CYS A 205 7.61 -9.23 -10.77
C CYS A 205 6.73 -10.07 -9.86
N LEU A 206 7.38 -10.81 -8.95
CA LEU A 206 6.74 -11.47 -7.81
C LEU A 206 7.31 -10.87 -6.53
N THR A 207 6.45 -10.21 -5.78
CA THR A 207 6.84 -9.54 -4.53
C THR A 207 6.86 -10.52 -3.37
N TYR A 208 8.01 -10.66 -2.72
CA TYR A 208 8.20 -11.57 -1.59
C TYR A 208 8.42 -10.86 -0.25
N GLY A 209 8.31 -9.54 -0.21
CA GLY A 209 8.43 -8.76 1.02
C GLY A 209 7.98 -7.32 0.87
N LEU A 210 7.47 -6.77 1.98
CA LEU A 210 7.00 -5.40 2.11
C LEU A 210 7.68 -4.74 3.31
N ARG A 211 8.02 -3.46 3.18
CA ARG A 211 8.43 -2.67 4.35
C ARG A 211 7.22 -2.34 5.21
N GLY A 212 7.44 -2.27 6.52
CA GLY A 212 6.49 -1.69 7.45
C GLY A 212 6.53 -0.16 7.42
N CYS A 213 5.62 0.46 8.15
CA CYS A 213 5.56 1.92 8.28
C CYS A 213 5.20 2.30 9.71
N ASN A 214 6.11 3.00 10.39
CA ASN A 214 5.82 3.64 11.67
C ASN A 214 5.75 5.14 11.43
N TYR A 215 4.57 5.73 11.61
CA TYR A 215 4.30 7.15 11.38
C TYR A 215 4.22 7.90 12.70
N TYR A 216 4.94 9.02 12.82
CA TYR A 216 5.12 9.76 14.07
C TYR A 216 4.66 11.20 13.96
N SER A 217 4.17 11.71 15.09
CA SER A 217 3.95 13.12 15.34
C SER A 217 4.90 13.61 16.43
N VAL A 218 5.48 14.78 16.18
CA VAL A 218 6.28 15.56 17.15
C VAL A 218 5.57 16.88 17.36
N GLU A 219 4.87 17.02 18.48
CA GLU A 219 4.16 18.22 18.85
C GLU A 219 5.03 19.07 19.78
N ILE A 220 5.21 20.34 19.42
CA ILE A 220 5.87 21.35 20.27
C ILE A 220 4.92 22.51 20.51
N SER A 221 4.66 22.81 21.78
CA SER A 221 3.75 23.85 22.24
C SER A 221 4.52 24.82 23.15
N GLY A 222 4.25 26.10 23.00
CA GLY A 222 4.92 27.16 23.75
C GLY A 222 3.97 28.25 24.22
N PRO A 223 3.87 29.38 23.51
CA PRO A 223 2.98 30.48 23.88
C PRO A 223 1.51 30.06 24.00
N GLY A 224 0.73 30.74 24.81
CA GLY A 224 -0.70 30.48 24.96
C GLY A 224 -1.57 30.84 23.75
N ALA A 225 -1.03 31.60 22.79
CA ALA A 225 -1.65 31.97 21.53
C ALA A 225 -0.56 32.31 20.50
N ASP A 226 -0.94 32.40 19.23
CA ASP A 226 -0.06 32.89 18.16
C ASP A 226 0.39 34.32 18.48
N LEU A 227 1.68 34.58 18.28
CA LEU A 227 2.31 35.88 18.59
C LEU A 227 2.80 36.59 17.32
N HIS A 228 2.88 37.92 17.38
CA HIS A 228 3.48 38.72 16.33
C HIS A 228 5.01 38.72 16.51
N SER A 229 5.77 38.26 15.49
CA SER A 229 7.23 38.12 15.59
C SER A 229 7.96 39.47 15.74
N GLY A 230 7.41 40.56 15.21
CA GLY A 230 7.94 41.92 15.39
C GLY A 230 7.85 42.46 16.83
N VAL A 231 7.00 41.83 17.66
CA VAL A 231 6.83 42.20 19.08
C VAL A 231 7.57 41.22 20.00
N PHE A 232 7.49 39.95 19.72
CA PHE A 232 7.96 38.90 20.61
C PHE A 232 9.15 38.08 20.07
N GLY A 233 9.57 38.33 18.83
CA GLY A 233 10.75 37.68 18.25
C GLY A 233 12.02 38.01 19.04
N GLY A 234 12.82 37.01 19.34
CA GLY A 234 14.00 37.13 20.19
C GLY A 234 13.73 37.18 21.69
N THR A 235 12.45 37.22 22.13
CA THR A 235 12.05 37.17 23.56
C THR A 235 11.27 35.91 23.90
N ALA A 236 10.37 35.45 23.02
CA ALA A 236 9.67 34.20 23.17
C ALA A 236 10.50 33.05 22.56
N GLN A 237 10.44 31.88 23.17
CA GLN A 237 10.90 30.64 22.52
C GLN A 237 9.87 30.20 21.47
N GLU A 238 10.36 29.91 20.28
CA GLU A 238 9.53 29.67 19.12
C GLU A 238 9.38 28.17 18.84
N PRO A 239 8.16 27.59 18.97
CA PRO A 239 7.93 26.17 18.73
C PRO A 239 8.40 25.69 17.35
N MET A 240 8.24 26.54 16.31
CA MET A 240 8.68 26.20 14.95
C MET A 240 10.19 26.08 14.83
N THR A 241 10.95 26.95 15.48
CA THR A 241 12.42 26.89 15.50
C THR A 241 12.91 25.62 16.20
N ASP A 242 12.29 25.26 17.31
CA ASP A 242 12.61 24.02 18.04
C ASP A 242 12.29 22.80 17.18
N LEU A 243 11.10 22.77 16.54
CA LEU A 243 10.68 21.67 15.68
C LEU A 243 11.63 21.44 14.51
N VAL A 244 12.01 22.51 13.80
CA VAL A 244 12.94 22.40 12.66
C VAL A 244 14.29 21.81 13.09
N ARG A 245 14.79 22.16 14.28
CA ARG A 245 16.05 21.60 14.83
C ARG A 245 15.90 20.12 15.16
N VAL A 246 14.79 19.73 15.79
CA VAL A 246 14.52 18.32 16.11
C VAL A 246 14.36 17.50 14.83
N LEU A 247 13.53 17.95 13.87
CA LEU A 247 13.36 17.25 12.60
C LEU A 247 14.68 17.16 11.81
N GLY A 248 15.46 18.23 11.80
CA GLY A 248 16.76 18.28 11.13
C GLY A 248 17.82 17.36 11.74
N SER A 249 17.64 16.88 13.00
CA SER A 249 18.54 15.93 13.63
C SER A 249 18.26 14.47 13.27
N LEU A 250 17.09 14.16 12.68
CA LEU A 250 16.65 12.78 12.44
C LEU A 250 17.46 12.07 11.35
N VAL A 251 17.95 12.82 10.37
CA VAL A 251 18.73 12.32 9.24
C VAL A 251 19.91 13.22 8.97
N ASP A 252 21.01 12.65 8.46
CA ASP A 252 22.16 13.44 8.01
C ASP A 252 22.00 13.88 6.54
N THR A 253 23.04 14.54 6.01
CA THR A 253 23.07 15.03 4.63
C THR A 253 23.08 13.94 3.58
N ASP A 254 23.42 12.71 3.94
CA ASP A 254 23.42 11.52 3.07
C ASP A 254 22.11 10.73 3.17
N GLY A 255 21.12 11.24 3.94
CA GLY A 255 19.83 10.56 4.18
C GLY A 255 19.89 9.41 5.18
N LYS A 256 20.97 9.27 5.94
CA LYS A 256 21.10 8.22 6.96
C LYS A 256 20.37 8.59 8.23
N ILE A 257 19.59 7.65 8.74
CA ILE A 257 18.86 7.79 10.01
C ILE A 257 19.85 7.93 11.16
N GLN A 258 19.71 9.01 11.93
CA GLN A 258 20.59 9.33 13.06
C GLN A 258 20.09 8.79 14.41
N ILE A 259 18.95 8.10 14.42
CA ILE A 259 18.35 7.53 15.63
C ILE A 259 19.08 6.22 15.97
N PRO A 260 19.82 6.15 17.09
CA PRO A 260 20.51 4.92 17.52
C PRO A 260 19.50 3.79 17.77
N GLY A 261 19.89 2.57 17.44
CA GLY A 261 19.03 1.38 17.61
C GLY A 261 18.10 1.11 16.40
N ILE A 262 18.06 1.94 15.37
CA ILE A 262 17.28 1.68 14.14
C ILE A 262 18.09 0.79 13.20
N MET A 263 19.28 1.19 12.82
CA MET A 263 20.10 0.42 11.86
C MET A 263 20.65 -0.87 12.46
N GLU A 264 20.82 -0.93 13.75
CA GLU A 264 21.34 -2.09 14.51
C GLU A 264 20.34 -3.27 14.52
N GLN A 265 19.07 -3.02 14.23
CA GLN A 265 18.05 -4.07 14.08
C GLN A 265 18.10 -4.74 12.69
N VAL A 266 18.79 -4.14 11.73
CA VAL A 266 18.82 -4.64 10.35
C VAL A 266 19.76 -5.84 10.25
N ALA A 267 19.22 -7.01 9.88
CA ALA A 267 20.03 -8.20 9.69
C ALA A 267 21.06 -8.03 8.56
N PRO A 268 22.23 -8.69 8.62
CA PRO A 268 23.18 -8.70 7.52
C PRO A 268 22.57 -9.26 6.24
N VAL A 269 22.95 -8.71 5.09
CA VAL A 269 22.55 -9.23 3.78
C VAL A 269 23.26 -10.55 3.52
N THR A 270 22.52 -11.58 3.10
CA THR A 270 23.08 -12.88 2.72
C THR A 270 23.52 -12.88 1.25
N ALA A 271 24.47 -13.74 0.87
CA ALA A 271 24.86 -13.89 -0.53
C ALA A 271 23.73 -14.32 -1.45
N ASP A 272 22.82 -15.19 -0.96
CA ASP A 272 21.60 -15.59 -1.69
C ASP A 272 20.69 -14.38 -1.96
N GLU A 273 20.46 -13.54 -0.95
CA GLU A 273 19.66 -12.33 -1.08
C GLU A 273 20.34 -11.33 -2.04
N GLU A 274 21.64 -11.14 -1.90
CA GLU A 274 22.40 -10.22 -2.74
C GLU A 274 22.33 -10.59 -4.22
N SER A 275 22.36 -11.89 -4.53
CA SER A 275 22.28 -12.41 -5.90
C SER A 275 20.92 -12.10 -6.58
N LEU A 276 19.82 -11.95 -5.81
CA LEU A 276 18.53 -11.57 -6.37
C LEU A 276 18.55 -10.16 -6.96
N TYR A 277 19.28 -9.23 -6.33
CA TYR A 277 19.39 -7.84 -6.82
C TYR A 277 20.18 -7.74 -8.14
N ASP A 278 21.19 -8.59 -8.33
CA ASP A 278 22.01 -8.59 -9.54
C ASP A 278 21.19 -9.00 -10.76
N GLY A 279 20.26 -9.96 -10.60
CA GLY A 279 19.41 -10.49 -11.67
C GLY A 279 18.22 -9.62 -12.06
N ILE A 280 17.87 -8.59 -11.29
CA ILE A 280 16.69 -7.75 -11.55
C ILE A 280 16.87 -6.95 -12.84
N ALA A 281 15.88 -7.07 -13.75
CA ALA A 281 15.86 -6.35 -15.02
C ALA A 281 15.35 -4.90 -14.82
N PHE A 282 16.18 -4.08 -14.16
CA PHE A 282 15.89 -2.68 -13.86
C PHE A 282 17.13 -1.84 -14.05
N THR A 283 16.99 -0.63 -14.55
CA THR A 283 18.09 0.29 -14.83
C THR A 283 17.92 1.61 -14.09
N MET A 284 18.98 2.40 -13.99
CA MET A 284 18.88 3.75 -13.44
C MET A 284 17.98 4.66 -14.29
N ASP A 285 17.88 4.42 -15.60
CA ASP A 285 16.98 5.18 -16.46
C ASP A 285 15.51 4.94 -16.09
N ASN A 286 15.12 3.71 -15.68
CA ASN A 286 13.77 3.46 -15.18
C ASN A 286 13.45 4.28 -13.91
N ILE A 287 14.43 4.45 -13.02
CA ILE A 287 14.22 5.28 -11.84
C ILE A 287 14.14 6.76 -12.19
N TYR A 288 14.99 7.25 -13.09
CA TYR A 288 14.97 8.64 -13.54
C TYR A 288 13.64 8.99 -14.24
N GLU A 289 13.13 8.07 -15.05
CA GLU A 289 11.80 8.21 -15.67
C GLU A 289 10.69 8.27 -14.61
N SER A 290 10.71 7.38 -13.63
CA SER A 290 9.72 7.36 -12.53
C SER A 290 9.78 8.62 -11.65
N LEU A 291 10.97 9.18 -11.44
CA LEU A 291 11.16 10.40 -10.66
C LEU A 291 10.90 11.67 -11.49
N GLY A 292 10.90 11.60 -12.81
CA GLY A 292 10.91 12.76 -13.69
C GLY A 292 12.19 13.62 -13.57
N SER A 293 13.23 13.10 -12.92
CA SER A 293 14.48 13.81 -12.65
C SER A 293 15.63 12.84 -12.31
N LYS A 294 16.86 13.35 -12.31
CA LYS A 294 18.08 12.62 -11.89
C LYS A 294 18.51 12.92 -10.46
N THR A 295 17.55 13.05 -9.53
CA THR A 295 17.79 13.40 -8.14
C THR A 295 17.85 12.19 -7.20
N THR A 296 18.58 11.16 -7.58
CA THR A 296 18.80 9.96 -6.77
C THR A 296 19.95 10.14 -5.79
N ILE A 297 19.89 9.47 -4.63
CA ILE A 297 20.99 9.45 -3.66
C ILE A 297 22.13 8.54 -4.17
N PHE A 298 21.80 7.48 -4.91
CA PHE A 298 22.76 6.52 -5.44
C PHE A 298 22.79 6.57 -6.97
N GLU A 299 23.95 6.31 -7.55
CA GLU A 299 24.16 6.29 -9.01
C GLU A 299 24.04 4.88 -9.60
N ASP A 300 24.09 3.84 -8.76
CA ASP A 300 24.04 2.44 -9.16
C ASP A 300 22.71 1.77 -8.81
N LYS A 301 22.27 0.84 -9.67
CA LYS A 301 21.04 0.06 -9.52
C LYS A 301 20.94 -0.65 -8.17
N LYS A 302 21.95 -1.45 -7.81
CA LYS A 302 21.89 -2.31 -6.63
C LYS A 302 21.74 -1.53 -5.33
N PRO A 303 22.60 -0.54 -4.99
CA PRO A 303 22.39 0.27 -3.79
C PRO A 303 21.07 1.04 -3.80
N THR A 304 20.59 1.49 -4.97
CA THR A 304 19.28 2.15 -5.11
C THR A 304 18.14 1.22 -4.74
N LEU A 305 18.11 0.00 -5.28
CA LEU A 305 17.07 -0.98 -4.96
C LEU A 305 17.15 -1.45 -3.51
N MET A 306 18.35 -1.64 -2.97
CA MET A 306 18.54 -2.01 -1.57
C MET A 306 18.08 -0.90 -0.62
N ALA A 307 18.35 0.36 -0.92
CA ALA A 307 17.84 1.50 -0.15
C ALA A 307 16.31 1.60 -0.21
N ARG A 308 15.71 1.25 -1.35
CA ARG A 308 14.26 1.25 -1.54
C ARG A 308 13.56 0.11 -0.77
N TRP A 309 14.19 -1.04 -0.59
CA TRP A 309 13.50 -2.26 -0.11
C TRP A 309 14.13 -2.92 1.11
N ARG A 310 15.46 -2.87 1.23
CA ARG A 310 16.22 -3.70 2.16
C ARG A 310 16.64 -2.97 3.42
N TYR A 311 16.75 -1.65 3.32
CA TYR A 311 17.14 -0.79 4.44
C TYR A 311 15.98 0.09 4.88
N PRO A 312 15.92 0.44 6.18
CA PRO A 312 14.95 1.41 6.67
C PRO A 312 15.24 2.79 6.07
N SER A 313 14.18 3.56 5.89
CA SER A 313 14.28 4.95 5.44
C SER A 313 13.40 5.85 6.29
N LEU A 314 13.83 7.09 6.51
CA LEU A 314 13.06 8.10 7.22
C LEU A 314 12.69 9.22 6.25
N SER A 315 11.41 9.59 6.24
CA SER A 315 10.90 10.70 5.44
C SER A 315 10.15 11.68 6.32
N ILE A 316 10.45 12.97 6.18
CA ILE A 316 9.72 14.06 6.83
C ILE A 316 8.61 14.50 5.87
N HIS A 317 7.36 14.52 6.34
CA HIS A 317 6.19 14.69 5.47
C HIS A 317 5.57 16.08 5.52
N GLY A 318 5.60 16.73 6.69
CA GLY A 318 4.96 18.03 6.81
C GLY A 318 4.95 18.59 8.22
N VAL A 319 4.41 19.80 8.34
CA VAL A 319 4.24 20.52 9.60
C VAL A 319 2.84 21.13 9.65
N GLU A 320 2.06 20.75 10.67
CA GLU A 320 0.79 21.41 11.00
C GLU A 320 1.04 22.63 11.90
N GLY A 321 0.15 23.62 11.81
CA GLY A 321 0.21 24.85 12.62
C GLY A 321 1.17 25.91 12.09
N ALA A 322 2.01 25.58 11.08
CA ALA A 322 2.84 26.53 10.39
C ALA A 322 2.04 27.30 9.33
N PHE A 323 2.45 28.56 9.04
CA PHE A 323 1.88 29.32 7.95
C PHE A 323 2.31 28.74 6.60
N SER A 324 1.35 28.35 5.78
CA SER A 324 1.58 27.72 4.47
C SER A 324 0.81 28.38 3.32
N ALA A 325 -0.03 29.40 3.60
CA ALA A 325 -0.79 30.09 2.58
C ALA A 325 0.11 31.03 1.75
N PRO A 326 -0.29 31.40 0.51
CA PRO A 326 0.43 32.42 -0.27
C PRO A 326 0.53 33.75 0.48
N GLY A 327 1.65 34.46 0.29
CA GLY A 327 1.93 35.75 0.92
C GLY A 327 2.90 35.64 2.11
N ALA A 328 2.95 36.67 2.95
CA ALA A 328 3.82 36.75 4.12
C ALA A 328 3.01 36.95 5.40
N LYS A 329 3.27 36.13 6.43
CA LYS A 329 2.68 36.31 7.75
C LYS A 329 3.76 36.22 8.82
N THR A 330 3.94 37.29 9.58
CA THR A 330 4.95 37.41 10.64
C THR A 330 4.43 36.81 11.96
N VAL A 331 4.15 35.52 11.97
CA VAL A 331 3.57 34.81 13.11
C VAL A 331 4.59 33.87 13.77
N ILE A 332 4.58 33.84 15.09
CA ILE A 332 5.17 32.78 15.91
C ILE A 332 4.02 31.86 16.31
N PRO A 333 3.90 30.65 15.78
CA PRO A 333 2.79 29.76 16.12
C PRO A 333 2.88 29.32 17.59
N ALA A 334 1.74 29.23 18.24
CA ALA A 334 1.64 28.75 19.63
C ALA A 334 1.99 27.25 19.74
N LYS A 335 1.64 26.49 18.69
CA LYS A 335 1.84 25.05 18.59
C LYS A 335 2.11 24.64 17.15
N VAL A 336 3.03 23.69 16.96
CA VAL A 336 3.32 23.05 15.69
C VAL A 336 3.45 21.55 15.86
N ILE A 337 3.10 20.78 14.82
CA ILE A 337 3.22 19.33 14.82
C ILE A 337 4.00 18.90 13.57
N GLY A 338 5.20 18.39 13.78
CA GLY A 338 6.02 17.78 12.73
C GLY A 338 5.61 16.34 12.51
N LYS A 339 5.56 15.94 11.23
CA LYS A 339 5.17 14.59 10.82
C LYS A 339 6.30 13.94 10.05
N PHE A 340 6.63 12.71 10.43
CA PHE A 340 7.61 11.90 9.72
C PHE A 340 7.27 10.41 9.84
N SER A 341 7.82 9.58 8.97
CA SER A 341 7.69 8.13 9.07
C SER A 341 9.04 7.42 8.94
N ILE A 342 9.12 6.25 9.52
CA ILE A 342 10.20 5.30 9.29
C ILE A 342 9.61 4.09 8.58
N ARG A 343 10.12 3.79 7.39
CA ARG A 343 9.88 2.52 6.74
C ARG A 343 10.77 1.46 7.38
N THR A 344 10.15 0.47 8.01
CA THR A 344 10.84 -0.62 8.71
C THR A 344 11.04 -1.81 7.78
N VAL A 345 12.06 -2.63 8.06
CA VAL A 345 12.42 -3.81 7.26
C VAL A 345 12.38 -5.06 8.14
N PRO A 346 12.46 -6.28 7.57
CA PRO A 346 12.50 -7.51 8.34
C PRO A 346 13.49 -7.46 9.50
N ASP A 347 13.10 -8.10 10.61
CA ASP A 347 13.77 -8.17 11.90
C ASP A 347 13.67 -6.91 12.77
N MET A 348 13.12 -5.81 12.28
CA MET A 348 12.82 -4.64 13.09
C MET A 348 11.53 -4.84 13.89
N ASP A 349 11.63 -4.61 15.19
CA ASP A 349 10.48 -4.67 16.11
C ASP A 349 9.83 -3.30 16.24
N VAL A 350 8.49 -3.26 16.21
CA VAL A 350 7.70 -2.02 16.24
C VAL A 350 7.92 -1.27 17.55
N ASP A 351 7.83 -1.96 18.68
CA ASP A 351 7.92 -1.32 20.00
C ASP A 351 9.34 -0.83 20.28
N THR A 352 10.35 -1.60 19.91
CA THR A 352 11.76 -1.21 20.00
C THR A 352 12.05 0.01 19.14
N THR A 353 11.50 0.05 17.92
CA THR A 353 11.64 1.20 17.01
C THR A 353 10.95 2.44 17.59
N ASN A 354 9.72 2.31 18.10
CA ASN A 354 8.99 3.42 18.72
C ASN A 354 9.73 3.98 19.94
N ALA A 355 10.24 3.10 20.81
CA ALA A 355 11.00 3.51 21.99
C ALA A 355 12.31 4.25 21.62
N ALA A 356 13.01 3.79 20.57
CA ALA A 356 14.23 4.44 20.08
C ALA A 356 13.93 5.85 19.56
N VAL A 357 12.86 6.01 18.78
CA VAL A 357 12.41 7.30 18.24
C VAL A 357 12.03 8.26 19.38
N GLU A 358 11.21 7.80 20.31
CA GLU A 358 10.75 8.62 21.43
C GLU A 358 11.91 9.11 22.28
N LYS A 359 12.84 8.21 22.61
CA LYS A 359 14.05 8.52 23.37
C LYS A 359 14.89 9.56 22.64
N TYR A 360 15.20 9.33 21.37
CA TYR A 360 16.07 10.22 20.60
C TYR A 360 15.47 11.63 20.44
N VAL A 361 14.19 11.74 20.08
CA VAL A 361 13.51 13.01 19.94
C VAL A 361 13.50 13.80 21.25
N LYS A 362 13.27 13.14 22.39
CA LYS A 362 13.34 13.76 23.72
C LYS A 362 14.75 14.24 24.06
N GLU A 363 15.78 13.46 23.75
CA GLU A 363 17.19 13.81 23.98
C GLU A 363 17.61 14.99 23.11
N GLU A 364 17.25 15.03 21.82
CA GLU A 364 17.56 16.15 20.94
C GLU A 364 16.82 17.43 21.38
N PHE A 365 15.56 17.33 21.77
CA PHE A 365 14.81 18.48 22.30
C PHE A 365 15.43 19.01 23.61
N ALA A 366 15.88 18.12 24.50
CA ALA A 366 16.52 18.51 25.75
C ALA A 366 17.82 19.33 25.53
N LYS A 367 18.58 19.03 24.47
CA LYS A 367 19.79 19.81 24.10
C LYS A 367 19.47 21.26 23.76
N LEU A 368 18.25 21.56 23.31
CA LEU A 368 17.81 22.92 22.99
C LEU A 368 17.60 23.78 24.25
N LYS A 369 17.48 23.16 25.42
CA LYS A 369 17.16 23.84 26.70
C LYS A 369 15.91 24.72 26.58
N SER A 370 14.98 24.30 25.72
CA SER A 370 13.75 25.02 25.46
C SER A 370 12.82 25.04 26.67
N LYS A 371 12.02 26.10 26.80
CA LYS A 371 10.92 26.22 27.76
C LYS A 371 9.60 25.71 27.18
N ASN A 372 9.55 25.42 25.87
CA ASN A 372 8.40 24.82 25.22
C ASN A 372 8.20 23.36 25.73
N THR A 373 7.02 22.83 25.48
CA THR A 373 6.70 21.43 25.82
C THR A 373 6.75 20.57 24.58
N LEU A 374 7.24 19.34 24.75
CA LEU A 374 7.35 18.34 23.70
C LEU A 374 6.42 17.16 23.98
N SER A 375 5.68 16.71 22.97
CA SER A 375 5.05 15.41 22.92
C SER A 375 5.49 14.68 21.62
N VAL A 376 5.83 13.40 21.72
CA VAL A 376 6.16 12.56 20.57
C VAL A 376 5.42 11.24 20.72
N TYR A 377 4.74 10.82 19.64
CA TYR A 377 3.93 9.61 19.66
C TYR A 377 3.76 9.01 18.27
N PRO A 378 3.63 7.67 18.16
CA PRO A 378 3.24 7.03 16.91
C PRO A 378 1.75 7.30 16.64
N GLN A 379 1.39 7.67 15.42
CA GLN A 379 0.02 7.79 14.96
C GLN A 379 -0.49 6.49 14.37
N HIS A 380 0.37 5.83 13.59
CA HIS A 380 0.08 4.58 12.91
C HIS A 380 1.33 3.73 12.85
N THR A 381 1.17 2.41 12.97
CA THR A 381 2.27 1.44 12.84
C THR A 381 1.81 0.25 12.03
N GLY A 382 2.53 -0.04 10.95
CA GLY A 382 2.33 -1.23 10.11
C GLY A 382 3.58 -2.09 10.14
N LYS A 383 3.40 -3.40 10.36
CA LYS A 383 4.51 -4.35 10.38
C LYS A 383 5.01 -4.63 8.97
N TRP A 384 6.29 -4.91 8.85
CA TRP A 384 6.89 -5.47 7.64
C TRP A 384 6.43 -6.91 7.42
N TRP A 385 6.58 -7.38 6.18
CA TRP A 385 6.34 -8.76 5.81
C TRP A 385 7.46 -9.26 4.90
N VAL A 386 7.84 -10.54 5.04
CA VAL A 386 8.74 -11.22 4.13
C VAL A 386 8.41 -12.71 4.07
N ALA A 387 8.44 -13.29 2.87
CA ALA A 387 8.31 -14.72 2.64
C ALA A 387 9.54 -15.25 1.89
N SER A 388 9.68 -16.56 1.85
CA SER A 388 10.73 -17.18 1.05
C SER A 388 10.32 -17.28 -0.42
N PRO A 389 11.08 -16.71 -1.37
CA PRO A 389 10.78 -16.89 -2.80
C PRO A 389 10.97 -18.33 -3.28
N LYS A 390 11.56 -19.21 -2.45
CA LYS A 390 11.70 -20.65 -2.69
C LYS A 390 10.46 -21.46 -2.28
N HIS A 391 9.46 -20.81 -1.67
CA HIS A 391 8.21 -21.49 -1.27
C HIS A 391 7.40 -21.94 -2.50
N TRP A 392 6.69 -23.05 -2.39
CA TRP A 392 5.94 -23.64 -3.52
C TRP A 392 4.98 -22.66 -4.21
N ASN A 393 4.36 -21.74 -3.46
CA ASN A 393 3.44 -20.74 -4.00
C ASN A 393 4.15 -19.80 -4.99
N PHE A 394 5.34 -19.30 -4.63
CA PHE A 394 6.17 -18.49 -5.54
C PHE A 394 6.65 -19.30 -6.76
N SER A 395 7.02 -20.58 -6.55
CA SER A 395 7.41 -21.45 -7.66
C SER A 395 6.26 -21.70 -8.64
N ALA A 396 5.03 -21.82 -8.14
CA ALA A 396 3.83 -21.96 -8.98
C ALA A 396 3.55 -20.66 -9.74
N ALA A 397 3.61 -19.51 -9.07
CA ALA A 397 3.43 -18.20 -9.68
C ALA A 397 4.50 -17.92 -10.75
N ALA A 398 5.78 -18.23 -10.50
CA ALA A 398 6.86 -18.06 -11.48
C ALA A 398 6.62 -18.89 -12.75
N LYS A 399 6.18 -20.14 -12.62
CA LYS A 399 5.82 -20.99 -13.77
C LYS A 399 4.61 -20.45 -14.54
N ALA A 400 3.63 -19.88 -13.86
CA ALA A 400 2.48 -19.25 -14.51
C ALA A 400 2.89 -18.00 -15.29
N VAL A 401 3.73 -17.16 -14.69
CA VAL A 401 4.31 -15.97 -15.35
C VAL A 401 5.11 -16.39 -16.59
N GLU A 402 6.02 -17.37 -16.47
CA GLU A 402 6.83 -17.85 -17.58
C GLU A 402 5.94 -18.39 -18.72
N ARG A 403 4.87 -19.10 -18.38
CA ARG A 403 3.94 -19.65 -19.39
C ARG A 403 3.20 -18.57 -20.17
N VAL A 404 2.80 -17.48 -19.49
CA VAL A 404 2.00 -16.39 -20.10
C VAL A 404 2.90 -15.39 -20.83
N TRP A 405 4.04 -15.03 -20.23
CA TRP A 405 4.90 -13.95 -20.69
C TRP A 405 6.17 -14.44 -21.40
N GLY A 406 6.46 -15.73 -21.36
CA GLY A 406 7.65 -16.31 -21.97
C GLY A 406 8.97 -15.96 -21.26
N VAL A 407 8.91 -15.35 -20.10
CA VAL A 407 10.06 -14.93 -19.29
C VAL A 407 9.89 -15.29 -17.83
N GLN A 408 11.00 -15.57 -17.14
CA GLN A 408 10.98 -15.74 -15.67
C GLN A 408 10.74 -14.39 -15.00
N PRO A 409 9.91 -14.31 -13.93
CA PRO A 409 9.70 -13.06 -13.19
C PRO A 409 10.94 -12.65 -12.42
N ASP A 410 11.06 -11.36 -12.14
CA ASP A 410 11.95 -10.87 -11.09
C ASP A 410 11.31 -11.07 -9.72
N PHE A 411 12.13 -11.39 -8.72
CA PHE A 411 11.70 -11.44 -7.33
C PHE A 411 12.05 -10.13 -6.65
N THR A 412 11.04 -9.40 -6.21
CA THR A 412 11.17 -8.04 -5.68
C THR A 412 10.67 -7.95 -4.25
N ARG A 413 11.11 -6.91 -3.54
CA ARG A 413 10.42 -6.40 -2.37
C ARG A 413 9.82 -5.04 -2.71
N GLU A 414 8.90 -4.55 -1.90
CA GLU A 414 8.28 -3.25 -2.09
C GLU A 414 8.40 -2.36 -0.86
N GLY A 415 8.19 -1.06 -1.10
CA GLY A 415 8.29 -0.04 -0.07
C GLY A 415 7.22 -0.10 1.01
N GLY A 416 6.21 -0.94 0.85
CA GLY A 416 4.99 -0.95 1.65
C GLY A 416 4.08 0.23 1.30
N ARG A 417 2.82 0.02 1.27
CA ARG A 417 1.78 1.06 1.19
C ARG A 417 1.27 1.43 2.56
#